data_d7f005c89596699dffa11929b0f1de3f
#
_entry.id   d7f005c89596699dffa11929b0f1de3f
#
_cell.length_a   1.000
_cell.length_b   1.000
_cell.length_c   1.000
_cell.angle_alpha   90.00
_cell.angle_beta   90.00
_cell.angle_gamma   90.00
#
_symmetry.space_group_name_H-M   'P 1'
#
loop_
_entity.id
_entity.type
_entity.pdbx_description
1 polymer ?
#
loop_
_entity_poly.entity_id
_entity_poly.type
_entity_poly.pdbx_seq_one_letter_code
_entity_poly.pdbx_strand_id
1 'polypeptide(L)'
;MRHAVLGGCAVGLATGWNVANIGAIPSQLADSYDVSLAVVGLFTTALFVTHLAMQIPGGRAADRFGARRAALVGLVITIAFNGLALVAPEPALAIVARALIGIGTGLGFIAGSAYVRESGGSPFAQGLYGGVGLAGGGLALAVVSRLDGWLGWRAPFWTALVVGVAGFAVLVTAPPDRRRARTERELDVPAGILRDRRLYRLAVLYGASLGLSLVVGNWVVELLQRNGGVAKGTAGAVGAFTLLLGVLTPPPGGWILRERPAAMRASVIGSLAAGAAGTALLATAEPLAVAALGAALIGLAAGIPFAPAFTGAARVRPDAPAAAVGMVNGAASLVVIVGTPLLGLTFRLPGDGRIGFVVVAVLWLVALALVPSEHNLGVRRG
;
A
#
# COMPACT_ATOMS: atom_id res chain seq x y z
N MET A 1 14.71 -21.70 -0.43
CA MET A 1 14.09 -20.65 -1.26
C MET A 1 12.59 -20.51 -1.01
N ARG A 2 11.73 -21.55 -1.20
CA ARG A 2 10.27 -21.45 -1.00
C ARG A 2 9.88 -20.96 0.40
N HIS A 3 10.45 -21.50 1.49
CA HIS A 3 10.16 -21.07 2.86
C HIS A 3 10.58 -19.62 3.15
N ALA A 4 11.67 -19.13 2.55
CA ALA A 4 12.08 -17.73 2.71
C ALA A 4 11.10 -16.78 2.00
N VAL A 5 10.63 -17.14 0.79
CA VAL A 5 9.61 -16.36 0.08
C VAL A 5 8.32 -16.33 0.87
N LEU A 6 7.88 -17.48 1.43
CA LEU A 6 6.69 -17.54 2.28
C LEU A 6 6.83 -16.65 3.52
N GLY A 7 7.99 -16.71 4.21
CA GLY A 7 8.25 -15.84 5.36
C GLY A 7 8.19 -14.35 5.01
N GLY A 8 8.80 -13.95 3.89
CA GLY A 8 8.70 -12.58 3.39
C GLY A 8 7.27 -12.19 3.04
N CYS A 9 6.55 -13.04 2.30
CA CYS A 9 5.15 -12.79 1.95
C CYS A 9 4.24 -12.67 3.18
N ALA A 10 4.50 -13.42 4.25
CA ALA A 10 3.75 -13.28 5.50
C ALA A 10 3.95 -11.90 6.15
N VAL A 11 5.18 -11.34 6.08
CA VAL A 11 5.45 -9.96 6.50
C VAL A 11 4.71 -8.96 5.62
N GLY A 12 4.74 -9.15 4.30
CA GLY A 12 4.02 -8.33 3.34
C GLY A 12 2.52 -8.30 3.62
N LEU A 13 1.93 -9.48 3.86
CA LEU A 13 0.50 -9.63 4.21
C LEU A 13 0.15 -8.86 5.48
N ALA A 14 0.94 -9.02 6.55
CA ALA A 14 0.71 -8.35 7.83
C ALA A 14 0.83 -6.83 7.69
N THR A 15 1.78 -6.34 6.88
CA THR A 15 1.93 -4.91 6.57
C THR A 15 0.71 -4.38 5.83
N GLY A 16 0.31 -5.03 4.73
CA GLY A 16 -0.84 -4.63 3.93
C GLY A 16 -2.14 -4.65 4.73
N TRP A 17 -2.31 -5.62 5.62
CA TRP A 17 -3.47 -5.68 6.53
C TRP A 17 -3.60 -4.40 7.36
N ASN A 18 -2.51 -3.96 8.00
CA ASN A 18 -2.50 -2.75 8.81
C ASN A 18 -2.71 -1.46 8.00
N VAL A 19 -2.37 -1.46 6.73
CA VAL A 19 -2.52 -0.30 5.83
C VAL A 19 -3.99 0.01 5.51
N ALA A 20 -4.84 -1.02 5.37
CA ALA A 20 -6.22 -0.84 4.90
C ALA A 20 -7.31 -1.20 5.94
N ASN A 21 -6.96 -1.85 7.05
CA ASN A 21 -7.93 -2.37 8.02
C ASN A 21 -8.86 -1.30 8.62
N ILE A 22 -8.40 -0.07 8.80
CA ILE A 22 -9.21 1.06 9.30
C ILE A 22 -10.34 1.41 8.33
N GLY A 23 -10.07 1.34 7.02
CA GLY A 23 -11.03 1.64 5.98
C GLY A 23 -12.19 0.63 5.85
N ALA A 24 -12.16 -0.47 6.60
CA ALA A 24 -13.24 -1.45 6.61
C ALA A 24 -14.48 -1.02 7.42
N ILE A 25 -14.29 -0.17 8.45
CA ILE A 25 -15.34 0.22 9.41
C ILE A 25 -15.22 1.70 9.85
N PRO A 26 -15.07 2.67 8.94
CA PRO A 26 -14.77 4.05 9.32
C PRO A 26 -15.84 4.69 10.19
N SER A 27 -17.14 4.58 9.85
CA SER A 27 -18.22 5.11 10.66
C SER A 27 -18.25 4.53 12.06
N GLN A 28 -18.08 3.21 12.20
CA GLN A 28 -18.07 2.59 13.50
C GLN A 28 -16.91 3.04 14.38
N LEU A 29 -15.74 3.30 13.76
CA LEU A 29 -14.63 3.92 14.46
C LEU A 29 -14.96 5.35 14.87
N ALA A 30 -15.56 6.16 13.96
CA ALA A 30 -15.96 7.52 14.25
C ALA A 30 -16.90 7.57 15.46
N ASP A 31 -17.92 6.71 15.47
CA ASP A 31 -18.91 6.62 16.55
C ASP A 31 -18.26 6.15 17.87
N SER A 32 -17.42 5.09 17.81
CA SER A 32 -16.80 4.51 19.02
C SER A 32 -15.77 5.41 19.67
N TYR A 33 -15.10 6.25 18.87
CA TYR A 33 -14.07 7.19 19.34
C TYR A 33 -14.61 8.61 19.54
N ASP A 34 -15.90 8.85 19.27
CA ASP A 34 -16.54 10.18 19.31
C ASP A 34 -15.76 11.22 18.48
N VAL A 35 -15.46 10.87 17.24
CA VAL A 35 -14.69 11.71 16.33
C VAL A 35 -15.30 11.79 14.93
N SER A 36 -14.83 12.74 14.14
CA SER A 36 -15.24 12.82 12.74
C SER A 36 -14.51 11.79 11.87
N LEU A 37 -15.08 11.46 10.70
CA LEU A 37 -14.42 10.61 9.70
C LEU A 37 -13.05 11.15 9.27
N ALA A 38 -12.86 12.47 9.24
CA ALA A 38 -11.56 13.06 8.95
C ALA A 38 -10.51 12.67 10.00
N VAL A 39 -10.89 12.61 11.28
CA VAL A 39 -10.00 12.14 12.37
C VAL A 39 -9.73 10.64 12.23
N VAL A 40 -10.71 9.83 11.83
CA VAL A 40 -10.47 8.42 11.48
C VAL A 40 -9.45 8.31 10.33
N GLY A 41 -9.52 9.21 9.35
CA GLY A 41 -8.50 9.33 8.30
C GLY A 41 -7.10 9.60 8.85
N LEU A 42 -6.97 10.36 9.95
CA LEU A 42 -5.69 10.60 10.62
C LEU A 42 -5.09 9.34 11.26
N PHE A 43 -5.88 8.33 11.61
CA PHE A 43 -5.35 7.03 12.07
C PHE A 43 -4.52 6.37 10.96
N THR A 44 -4.97 6.45 9.71
CA THR A 44 -4.21 5.99 8.54
C THR A 44 -3.00 6.89 8.27
N THR A 45 -3.19 8.22 8.33
CA THR A 45 -2.10 9.20 8.16
C THR A 45 -0.97 8.98 9.17
N ALA A 46 -1.28 8.78 10.45
CA ALA A 46 -0.31 8.55 11.51
C ALA A 46 0.57 7.32 11.21
N LEU A 47 -0.03 6.24 10.74
CA LEU A 47 0.72 5.05 10.29
C LEU A 47 1.64 5.41 9.12
N PHE A 48 1.13 6.07 8.07
CA PHE A 48 1.91 6.32 6.87
C PHE A 48 3.04 7.33 7.06
N VAL A 49 2.91 8.30 7.96
CA VAL A 49 3.99 9.24 8.29
C VAL A 49 5.23 8.50 8.80
N THR A 50 5.04 7.62 9.76
CA THR A 50 6.15 6.86 10.36
C THR A 50 6.59 5.71 9.46
N HIS A 51 5.67 5.08 8.72
CA HIS A 51 6.00 4.09 7.70
C HIS A 51 6.92 4.70 6.62
N LEU A 52 6.60 5.90 6.14
CA LEU A 52 7.45 6.64 5.20
C LEU A 52 8.81 6.98 5.81
N ALA A 53 8.83 7.49 7.04
CA ALA A 53 10.07 7.82 7.75
C ALA A 53 10.99 6.61 7.91
N MET A 54 10.44 5.40 8.00
CA MET A 54 11.19 4.15 8.14
C MET A 54 11.76 3.60 6.83
N GLN A 55 11.46 4.19 5.67
CA GLN A 55 11.93 3.65 4.36
C GLN A 55 13.48 3.60 4.29
N ILE A 56 14.17 4.60 4.77
CA ILE A 56 15.64 4.65 4.77
C ILE A 56 16.23 3.98 6.04
N PRO A 57 15.82 4.37 7.29
CA PRO A 57 16.34 3.72 8.49
C PRO A 57 16.07 2.21 8.52
N GLY A 58 14.92 1.77 8.05
CA GLY A 58 14.56 0.35 7.97
C GLY A 58 15.46 -0.44 7.02
N GLY A 59 15.82 0.15 5.87
CA GLY A 59 16.79 -0.43 4.95
C GLY A 59 18.16 -0.59 5.61
N ARG A 60 18.67 0.45 6.27
CA ARG A 60 19.93 0.43 7.03
C ARG A 60 19.90 -0.61 8.16
N ALA A 61 18.80 -0.73 8.87
CA ALA A 61 18.62 -1.73 9.91
C ALA A 61 18.69 -3.16 9.32
N ALA A 62 18.02 -3.40 8.19
CA ALA A 62 18.09 -4.68 7.49
C ALA A 62 19.51 -5.00 7.03
N ASP A 63 20.24 -4.04 6.46
CA ASP A 63 21.62 -4.20 6.00
C ASP A 63 22.59 -4.45 7.18
N ARG A 64 22.40 -3.78 8.32
CA ARG A 64 23.28 -3.88 9.49
C ARG A 64 23.02 -5.11 10.35
N PHE A 65 21.77 -5.42 10.62
CA PHE A 65 21.37 -6.45 11.59
C PHE A 65 20.87 -7.74 10.93
N GLY A 66 20.68 -7.73 9.60
CA GLY A 66 20.12 -8.81 8.80
C GLY A 66 18.62 -8.58 8.55
N ALA A 67 18.21 -8.86 7.31
CA ALA A 67 16.88 -8.56 6.82
C ALA A 67 15.79 -9.35 7.59
N ARG A 68 16.01 -10.63 7.88
CA ARG A 68 15.06 -11.45 8.66
C ARG A 68 14.87 -10.92 10.08
N ARG A 69 15.96 -10.56 10.77
CA ARG A 69 15.87 -10.02 12.14
C ARG A 69 15.12 -8.68 12.16
N ALA A 70 15.45 -7.79 11.24
CA ALA A 70 14.78 -6.50 11.11
C ALA A 70 13.27 -6.68 10.83
N ALA A 71 12.89 -7.64 9.96
CA ALA A 71 11.49 -7.95 9.70
C ALA A 71 10.77 -8.53 10.93
N LEU A 72 11.42 -9.40 11.71
CA LEU A 72 10.87 -9.91 12.98
C LEU A 72 10.63 -8.78 13.99
N VAL A 73 11.59 -7.86 14.14
CA VAL A 73 11.42 -6.67 14.99
C VAL A 73 10.25 -5.81 14.52
N GLY A 74 10.12 -5.60 13.21
CA GLY A 74 8.98 -4.88 12.62
C GLY A 74 7.63 -5.54 12.97
N LEU A 75 7.54 -6.87 12.89
CA LEU A 75 6.33 -7.62 13.29
C LEU A 75 6.07 -7.51 14.79
N VAL A 76 7.08 -7.62 15.65
CA VAL A 76 6.93 -7.46 17.12
C VAL A 76 6.37 -6.10 17.46
N ILE A 77 6.93 -5.02 16.87
CA ILE A 77 6.43 -3.66 17.04
C ILE A 77 4.96 -3.58 16.60
N THR A 78 4.64 -4.10 15.41
CA THR A 78 3.28 -4.08 14.86
C THR A 78 2.30 -4.84 15.78
N ILE A 79 2.67 -6.01 16.28
CA ILE A 79 1.86 -6.83 17.21
C ILE A 79 1.63 -6.06 18.52
N ALA A 80 2.71 -5.56 19.15
CA ALA A 80 2.63 -4.88 20.43
C ALA A 80 1.70 -3.65 20.39
N PHE A 81 1.82 -2.85 19.33
CA PHE A 81 1.03 -1.62 19.24
C PHE A 81 -0.39 -1.83 18.66
N ASN A 82 -0.67 -2.91 17.95
CA ASN A 82 -2.05 -3.34 17.75
C ASN A 82 -2.68 -3.78 19.09
N GLY A 83 -1.92 -4.46 19.97
CA GLY A 83 -2.35 -4.77 21.33
C GLY A 83 -2.62 -3.51 22.16
N LEU A 84 -1.75 -2.49 22.08
CA LEU A 84 -1.96 -1.21 22.76
C LEU A 84 -3.25 -0.52 22.29
N ALA A 85 -3.53 -0.54 21.00
CA ALA A 85 -4.74 0.08 20.43
C ALA A 85 -6.04 -0.58 20.93
N LEU A 86 -6.00 -1.80 21.48
CA LEU A 86 -7.15 -2.50 22.03
C LEU A 86 -7.54 -2.07 23.44
N VAL A 87 -6.70 -1.26 24.12
CA VAL A 87 -6.90 -0.89 25.54
C VAL A 87 -8.16 -0.05 25.71
N ALA A 88 -8.33 0.98 24.88
CA ALA A 88 -9.48 1.90 24.95
C ALA A 88 -9.75 2.57 23.60
N PRO A 89 -11.01 2.94 23.31
CA PRO A 89 -11.34 3.73 22.12
C PRO A 89 -11.05 5.23 22.37
N GLU A 90 -9.79 5.54 22.63
CA GLU A 90 -9.31 6.89 22.88
C GLU A 90 -8.57 7.42 21.65
N PRO A 91 -8.98 8.55 21.02
CA PRO A 91 -8.41 9.03 19.77
C PRO A 91 -6.90 9.27 19.83
N ALA A 92 -6.40 9.87 20.91
CA ALA A 92 -4.97 10.11 21.07
C ALA A 92 -4.18 8.79 21.15
N LEU A 93 -4.70 7.82 21.90
CA LEU A 93 -4.11 6.46 21.98
C LEU A 93 -4.09 5.78 20.62
N ALA A 94 -5.18 5.86 19.85
CA ALA A 94 -5.25 5.29 18.52
C ALA A 94 -4.23 5.93 17.57
N ILE A 95 -4.10 7.26 17.56
CA ILE A 95 -3.11 7.98 16.73
C ILE A 95 -1.69 7.56 17.10
N VAL A 96 -1.34 7.51 18.39
CA VAL A 96 -0.02 7.10 18.86
C VAL A 96 0.25 5.63 18.50
N ALA A 97 -0.70 4.74 18.77
CA ALA A 97 -0.57 3.33 18.43
C ALA A 97 -0.38 3.14 16.91
N ARG A 98 -1.15 3.84 16.07
CA ARG A 98 -1.04 3.79 14.62
C ARG A 98 0.31 4.33 14.13
N ALA A 99 0.83 5.41 14.73
CA ALA A 99 2.17 5.89 14.42
C ALA A 99 3.25 4.86 14.75
N LEU A 100 3.14 4.18 15.89
CA LEU A 100 4.09 3.14 16.28
C LEU A 100 3.93 1.85 15.44
N ILE A 101 2.70 1.48 15.06
CA ILE A 101 2.44 0.42 14.06
C ILE A 101 3.12 0.79 12.74
N GLY A 102 3.10 2.07 12.33
CA GLY A 102 3.75 2.55 11.12
C GLY A 102 5.27 2.35 11.14
N ILE A 103 5.93 2.52 12.29
CA ILE A 103 7.36 2.14 12.45
C ILE A 103 7.54 0.65 12.18
N GLY A 104 6.71 -0.20 12.79
CA GLY A 104 6.78 -1.66 12.61
C GLY A 104 6.52 -2.09 11.17
N THR A 105 5.48 -1.54 10.53
CA THR A 105 5.14 -1.88 9.14
C THR A 105 6.16 -1.33 8.14
N GLY A 106 6.72 -0.14 8.35
CA GLY A 106 7.77 0.43 7.51
C GLY A 106 9.05 -0.40 7.56
N LEU A 107 9.50 -0.73 8.77
CA LEU A 107 10.65 -1.63 8.97
C LEU A 107 10.38 -3.02 8.37
N GLY A 108 9.21 -3.60 8.67
CA GLY A 108 8.82 -4.92 8.18
C GLY A 108 8.75 -4.99 6.66
N PHE A 109 8.17 -3.98 6.01
CA PHE A 109 8.03 -3.94 4.56
C PHE A 109 9.38 -3.93 3.84
N ILE A 110 10.28 -3.03 4.24
CA ILE A 110 11.60 -2.94 3.61
C ILE A 110 12.44 -4.18 3.91
N ALA A 111 12.46 -4.63 5.17
CA ALA A 111 13.24 -5.78 5.58
C ALA A 111 12.69 -7.09 4.98
N GLY A 112 11.37 -7.25 4.87
CA GLY A 112 10.75 -8.41 4.23
C GLY A 112 11.10 -8.51 2.75
N SER A 113 11.06 -7.39 2.02
CA SER A 113 11.51 -7.31 0.63
C SER A 113 13.00 -7.68 0.48
N ALA A 114 13.85 -7.12 1.35
CA ALA A 114 15.29 -7.43 1.38
C ALA A 114 15.50 -8.92 1.68
N TYR A 115 14.79 -9.50 2.63
CA TYR A 115 14.87 -10.91 2.99
C TYR A 115 14.54 -11.83 1.81
N VAL A 116 13.45 -11.55 1.07
CA VAL A 116 13.11 -12.31 -0.15
C VAL A 116 14.24 -12.24 -1.18
N ARG A 117 14.79 -11.06 -1.43
CA ARG A 117 15.88 -10.83 -2.39
C ARG A 117 17.16 -11.55 -1.98
N GLU A 118 17.61 -11.40 -0.74
CA GLU A 118 18.85 -11.95 -0.22
C GLU A 118 18.82 -13.48 -0.06
N SER A 119 17.63 -14.04 0.08
CA SER A 119 17.41 -15.48 0.07
C SER A 119 17.42 -16.10 -1.34
N GLY A 120 17.80 -15.33 -2.37
CA GLY A 120 17.85 -15.78 -3.76
C GLY A 120 16.50 -15.73 -4.46
N GLY A 121 15.57 -14.89 -3.99
CA GLY A 121 14.27 -14.69 -4.62
C GLY A 121 14.41 -14.08 -6.02
N SER A 122 13.69 -14.66 -6.98
CA SER A 122 13.62 -14.16 -8.36
C SER A 122 12.86 -12.82 -8.41
N PRO A 123 12.91 -12.06 -9.53
CA PRO A 123 12.04 -10.92 -9.76
C PRO A 123 10.55 -11.25 -9.59
N PHE A 124 10.14 -12.45 -9.95
CA PHE A 124 8.79 -12.97 -9.70
C PHE A 124 8.49 -13.05 -8.19
N ALA A 125 9.41 -13.55 -7.37
CA ALA A 125 9.23 -13.63 -5.91
C ALA A 125 9.13 -12.23 -5.29
N GLN A 126 9.84 -11.23 -5.82
CA GLN A 126 9.70 -9.83 -5.41
C GLN A 126 8.33 -9.26 -5.79
N GLY A 127 7.85 -9.55 -7.01
CA GLY A 127 6.49 -9.19 -7.44
C GLY A 127 5.43 -9.84 -6.56
N LEU A 128 5.59 -11.12 -6.23
CA LEU A 128 4.70 -11.86 -5.33
C LEU A 128 4.68 -11.24 -3.92
N TYR A 129 5.84 -10.85 -3.39
CA TYR A 129 5.93 -10.14 -2.11
C TYR A 129 5.08 -8.86 -2.10
N GLY A 130 5.27 -7.99 -3.11
CA GLY A 130 4.50 -6.76 -3.25
C GLY A 130 3.00 -7.02 -3.44
N GLY A 131 2.66 -7.99 -4.29
CA GLY A 131 1.29 -8.40 -4.55
C GLY A 131 0.59 -8.95 -3.30
N VAL A 132 1.27 -9.79 -2.51
CA VAL A 132 0.72 -10.32 -1.24
C VAL A 132 0.52 -9.20 -0.21
N GLY A 133 1.35 -8.15 -0.23
CA GLY A 133 1.11 -6.95 0.55
C GLY A 133 -0.23 -6.27 0.19
N LEU A 134 -0.51 -6.08 -1.10
CA LEU A 134 -1.80 -5.55 -1.55
C LEU A 134 -2.96 -6.48 -1.18
N ALA A 135 -2.79 -7.79 -1.33
CA ALA A 135 -3.78 -8.77 -0.92
C ALA A 135 -4.11 -8.67 0.58
N GLY A 136 -3.11 -8.42 1.42
CA GLY A 136 -3.31 -8.19 2.84
C GLY A 136 -4.30 -7.05 3.11
N GLY A 137 -4.17 -5.94 2.38
CA GLY A 137 -5.10 -4.81 2.47
C GLY A 137 -6.51 -5.16 2.00
N GLY A 138 -6.63 -5.82 0.85
CA GLY A 138 -7.94 -6.26 0.33
C GLY A 138 -8.63 -7.27 1.25
N LEU A 139 -7.89 -8.25 1.77
CA LEU A 139 -8.41 -9.20 2.74
C LEU A 139 -8.84 -8.52 4.04
N ALA A 140 -8.09 -7.50 4.50
CA ALA A 140 -8.49 -6.73 5.67
C ALA A 140 -9.84 -6.06 5.47
N LEU A 141 -10.09 -5.41 4.33
CA LEU A 141 -11.39 -4.80 4.01
C LEU A 141 -12.53 -5.84 4.05
N ALA A 142 -12.30 -7.02 3.44
CA ALA A 142 -13.32 -8.07 3.40
C ALA A 142 -13.60 -8.72 4.76
N VAL A 143 -12.57 -8.98 5.55
CA VAL A 143 -12.67 -9.74 6.81
C VAL A 143 -13.12 -8.83 7.95
N VAL A 144 -12.48 -7.67 8.13
CA VAL A 144 -12.78 -6.74 9.23
C VAL A 144 -14.23 -6.27 9.16
N SER A 145 -14.72 -5.93 7.95
CA SER A 145 -16.12 -5.49 7.74
C SER A 145 -17.18 -6.56 8.04
N ARG A 146 -16.78 -7.83 8.20
CA ARG A 146 -17.68 -8.92 8.61
C ARG A 146 -17.59 -9.25 10.10
N LEU A 147 -16.44 -8.98 10.71
CA LEU A 147 -16.20 -9.28 12.11
C LEU A 147 -16.56 -8.13 13.06
N ASP A 148 -16.89 -6.97 12.52
CA ASP A 148 -17.22 -5.79 13.34
C ASP A 148 -18.45 -5.97 14.21
N GLY A 149 -19.43 -6.74 13.79
CA GLY A 149 -20.62 -7.08 14.60
C GLY A 149 -20.30 -7.84 15.90
N TRP A 150 -19.14 -8.56 15.92
CA TRP A 150 -18.69 -9.32 17.10
C TRP A 150 -17.63 -8.57 17.89
N LEU A 151 -16.70 -7.91 17.20
CA LEU A 151 -15.52 -7.29 17.79
C LEU A 151 -15.68 -5.76 17.94
N GLY A 152 -16.70 -5.17 17.32
CA GLY A 152 -16.90 -3.73 17.32
C GLY A 152 -15.68 -2.98 16.77
N TRP A 153 -15.37 -1.84 17.37
CA TRP A 153 -14.21 -1.01 17.03
C TRP A 153 -12.87 -1.73 17.16
N ARG A 154 -12.83 -2.85 17.88
CA ARG A 154 -11.62 -3.67 18.07
C ARG A 154 -11.27 -4.51 16.85
N ALA A 155 -12.19 -4.72 15.91
CA ALA A 155 -12.01 -5.63 14.78
C ALA A 155 -10.73 -5.34 13.94
N PRO A 156 -10.40 -4.10 13.56
CA PRO A 156 -9.18 -3.82 12.80
C PRO A 156 -7.91 -4.22 13.54
N PHE A 157 -7.83 -3.94 14.83
CA PHE A 157 -6.65 -4.17 15.66
C PHE A 157 -6.50 -5.65 16.06
N TRP A 158 -7.60 -6.31 16.44
CA TRP A 158 -7.61 -7.74 16.75
C TRP A 158 -7.18 -8.58 15.56
N THR A 159 -7.77 -8.33 14.40
CA THR A 159 -7.43 -9.09 13.19
C THR A 159 -5.99 -8.82 12.76
N ALA A 160 -5.51 -7.60 12.86
CA ALA A 160 -4.12 -7.24 12.58
C ALA A 160 -3.13 -7.92 13.55
N LEU A 161 -3.50 -8.03 14.85
CA LEU A 161 -2.71 -8.75 15.84
C LEU A 161 -2.60 -10.22 15.46
N VAL A 162 -3.71 -10.89 15.15
CA VAL A 162 -3.74 -12.31 14.75
C VAL A 162 -2.88 -12.54 13.50
N VAL A 163 -3.04 -11.71 12.46
CA VAL A 163 -2.27 -11.83 11.23
C VAL A 163 -0.78 -11.53 11.49
N GLY A 164 -0.48 -10.58 12.36
CA GLY A 164 0.89 -10.27 12.79
C GLY A 164 1.56 -11.46 13.50
N VAL A 165 0.86 -12.08 14.47
CA VAL A 165 1.35 -13.27 15.18
C VAL A 165 1.55 -14.44 14.22
N ALA A 166 0.61 -14.70 13.32
CA ALA A 166 0.75 -15.74 12.30
C ALA A 166 1.96 -15.46 11.38
N GLY A 167 2.11 -14.20 10.93
CA GLY A 167 3.27 -13.79 10.13
C GLY A 167 4.60 -13.95 10.87
N PHE A 168 4.64 -13.60 12.16
CA PHE A 168 5.80 -13.82 13.01
C PHE A 168 6.15 -15.30 13.12
N ALA A 169 5.18 -16.16 13.40
CA ALA A 169 5.38 -17.61 13.49
C ALA A 169 5.96 -18.19 12.18
N VAL A 170 5.41 -17.79 11.01
CA VAL A 170 5.91 -18.23 9.71
C VAL A 170 7.33 -17.72 9.48
N LEU A 171 7.66 -16.46 9.82
CA LEU A 171 8.99 -15.92 9.60
C LEU A 171 10.04 -16.52 10.57
N VAL A 172 9.65 -16.86 11.81
CA VAL A 172 10.56 -17.51 12.77
C VAL A 172 10.99 -18.89 12.29
N THR A 173 10.10 -19.62 11.60
CA THR A 173 10.45 -20.95 11.05
C THR A 173 11.18 -20.88 9.70
N ALA A 174 11.21 -19.69 9.07
CA ALA A 174 11.91 -19.50 7.82
C ALA A 174 13.44 -19.50 8.00
N PRO A 175 14.21 -19.91 6.97
CA PRO A 175 15.68 -19.99 7.08
C PRO A 175 16.30 -18.61 7.32
N PRO A 176 17.48 -18.54 7.96
CA PRO A 176 18.21 -17.28 8.10
C PRO A 176 18.57 -16.68 6.73
N ASP A 177 18.66 -15.36 6.67
CA ASP A 177 19.10 -14.64 5.49
C ASP A 177 20.59 -14.90 5.21
N ARG A 178 20.96 -14.92 3.93
CA ARG A 178 22.35 -14.97 3.49
C ARG A 178 22.94 -13.56 3.62
N ARG A 179 23.57 -13.31 4.74
CA ARG A 179 24.13 -12.00 5.06
C ARG A 179 25.24 -11.63 4.08
N ARG A 180 25.06 -10.55 3.32
CA ARG A 180 26.13 -9.88 2.60
C ARG A 180 26.57 -8.67 3.41
N ALA A 181 27.82 -8.64 3.88
CA ALA A 181 28.38 -7.45 4.49
C ALA A 181 28.38 -6.32 3.45
N ARG A 182 27.72 -5.21 3.77
CA ARG A 182 27.78 -3.97 2.98
C ARG A 182 28.75 -3.01 3.63
N THR A 183 29.52 -2.31 2.81
CA THR A 183 30.41 -1.23 3.27
C THR A 183 29.61 0.00 3.63
N GLU A 184 30.09 0.81 4.58
CA GLU A 184 29.43 2.06 5.00
C GLU A 184 29.14 2.98 3.81
N ARG A 185 30.00 2.99 2.78
CA ARG A 185 29.84 3.76 1.54
C ARG A 185 28.61 3.35 0.73
N GLU A 186 28.14 2.11 0.83
CA GLU A 186 26.93 1.63 0.14
C GLU A 186 25.64 2.06 0.88
N LEU A 187 25.75 2.65 2.06
CA LEU A 187 24.64 3.12 2.89
C LEU A 187 24.37 4.63 2.74
N ASP A 188 25.24 5.37 2.08
CA ASP A 188 25.06 6.80 1.86
C ASP A 188 24.06 7.06 0.75
N VAL A 189 23.12 7.96 1.02
CA VAL A 189 22.20 8.48 0.00
C VAL A 189 22.91 9.62 -0.74
N PRO A 190 23.22 9.47 -2.03
CA PRO A 190 23.94 10.51 -2.77
C PRO A 190 23.18 11.82 -2.76
N ALA A 191 23.91 12.92 -2.54
CA ALA A 191 23.36 14.26 -2.63
C ALA A 191 22.73 14.50 -4.01
N GLY A 192 21.60 15.21 -4.04
CA GLY A 192 20.94 15.61 -5.29
C GLY A 192 19.89 14.63 -5.84
N ILE A 193 19.60 13.50 -5.16
CA ILE A 193 18.55 12.58 -5.61
C ILE A 193 17.17 13.29 -5.66
N LEU A 194 16.90 14.16 -4.70
CA LEU A 194 15.67 14.98 -4.65
C LEU A 194 15.64 16.10 -5.70
N ARG A 195 16.73 16.33 -6.45
CA ARG A 195 16.76 17.32 -7.53
C ARG A 195 16.54 16.72 -8.91
N ASP A 196 16.51 15.40 -9.05
CA ASP A 196 16.33 14.74 -10.35
C ASP A 196 14.84 14.72 -10.75
N ARG A 197 14.49 15.64 -11.68
CA ARG A 197 13.11 15.80 -12.17
C ARG A 197 12.53 14.54 -12.82
N ARG A 198 13.37 13.63 -13.32
CA ARG A 198 12.92 12.38 -13.95
C ARG A 198 12.30 11.44 -12.92
N LEU A 199 12.82 11.44 -11.70
CA LEU A 199 12.27 10.65 -10.59
C LEU A 199 10.88 11.12 -10.18
N TYR A 200 10.59 12.42 -10.25
CA TYR A 200 9.25 12.95 -9.91
C TYR A 200 8.16 12.44 -10.83
N ARG A 201 8.44 12.25 -12.13
CA ARG A 201 7.45 11.67 -13.06
C ARG A 201 7.13 10.21 -12.70
N LEU A 202 8.15 9.44 -12.33
CA LEU A 202 7.99 8.07 -11.86
C LEU A 202 7.28 8.04 -10.49
N ALA A 203 7.59 9.00 -9.62
CA ALA A 203 6.93 9.18 -8.33
C ALA A 203 5.44 9.50 -8.49
N VAL A 204 5.07 10.40 -9.40
CA VAL A 204 3.66 10.69 -9.75
C VAL A 204 2.97 9.45 -10.30
N LEU A 205 3.61 8.72 -11.21
CA LEU A 205 3.07 7.48 -11.76
C LEU A 205 2.75 6.45 -10.65
N TYR A 206 3.70 6.22 -9.77
CA TYR A 206 3.54 5.24 -8.69
C TYR A 206 2.64 5.74 -7.57
N GLY A 207 2.74 7.02 -7.22
CA GLY A 207 1.85 7.69 -6.28
C GLY A 207 0.39 7.64 -6.73
N ALA A 208 0.12 7.86 -8.02
CA ALA A 208 -1.21 7.70 -8.57
C ALA A 208 -1.66 6.23 -8.53
N SER A 209 -0.87 5.29 -9.06
CA SER A 209 -1.33 3.90 -9.16
C SER A 209 -1.56 3.25 -7.81
N LEU A 210 -0.59 3.27 -6.90
CA LEU A 210 -0.73 2.67 -5.58
C LEU A 210 -1.37 3.63 -4.57
N GLY A 211 -0.91 4.88 -4.52
CA GLY A 211 -1.35 5.84 -3.51
C GLY A 211 -2.84 6.14 -3.60
N LEU A 212 -3.36 6.46 -4.80
CA LEU A 212 -4.79 6.72 -4.98
C LEU A 212 -5.64 5.46 -4.76
N SER A 213 -5.14 4.27 -5.16
CA SER A 213 -5.84 3.01 -4.85
C SER A 213 -5.98 2.78 -3.35
N LEU A 214 -4.96 3.09 -2.57
CA LEU A 214 -5.00 3.00 -1.11
C LEU A 214 -5.94 4.04 -0.50
N VAL A 215 -5.94 5.27 -1.00
CA VAL A 215 -6.87 6.32 -0.55
C VAL A 215 -8.32 5.88 -0.80
N VAL A 216 -8.63 5.39 -1.99
CA VAL A 216 -9.95 4.84 -2.33
C VAL A 216 -10.28 3.64 -1.43
N GLY A 217 -9.35 2.70 -1.27
CA GLY A 217 -9.52 1.51 -0.44
C GLY A 217 -9.89 1.83 1.01
N ASN A 218 -9.37 2.93 1.56
CA ASN A 218 -9.71 3.37 2.93
C ASN A 218 -11.12 3.94 3.07
N TRP A 219 -11.81 4.32 1.98
CA TRP A 219 -13.11 4.98 2.04
C TRP A 219 -14.21 4.30 1.23
N VAL A 220 -13.89 3.29 0.44
CA VAL A 220 -14.86 2.61 -0.43
C VAL A 220 -16.01 1.98 0.36
N VAL A 221 -15.74 1.41 1.53
CA VAL A 221 -16.78 0.79 2.37
C VAL A 221 -17.75 1.85 2.84
N GLU A 222 -17.26 2.98 3.32
CA GLU A 222 -18.06 4.11 3.78
C GLU A 222 -18.92 4.71 2.65
N LEU A 223 -18.33 4.91 1.46
CA LEU A 223 -19.04 5.40 0.29
C LEU A 223 -20.23 4.50 -0.06
N LEU A 224 -20.00 3.19 -0.15
CA LEU A 224 -21.03 2.22 -0.53
C LEU A 224 -22.14 2.11 0.51
N GLN A 225 -21.82 2.24 1.80
CA GLN A 225 -22.81 2.22 2.85
C GLN A 225 -23.70 3.47 2.81
N ARG A 226 -23.10 4.67 2.74
CA ARG A 226 -23.84 5.93 2.77
C ARG A 226 -24.65 6.20 1.51
N ASN A 227 -24.05 5.98 0.35
CA ASN A 227 -24.67 6.32 -0.92
C ASN A 227 -25.46 5.18 -1.56
N GLY A 228 -25.05 3.92 -1.34
CA GLY A 228 -25.67 2.74 -1.93
C GLY A 228 -26.52 1.93 -0.96
N GLY A 229 -26.59 2.33 0.32
CA GLY A 229 -27.29 1.54 1.34
C GLY A 229 -26.78 0.10 1.48
N VAL A 230 -25.56 -0.17 1.01
CA VAL A 230 -24.99 -1.53 0.91
C VAL A 230 -24.63 -2.01 2.31
N ALA A 231 -25.01 -3.23 2.66
CA ALA A 231 -24.61 -3.84 3.92
C ALA A 231 -23.07 -3.89 4.05
N LYS A 232 -22.54 -3.58 5.23
CA LYS A 232 -21.10 -3.41 5.51
C LYS A 232 -20.24 -4.56 5.01
N GLY A 233 -20.66 -5.81 5.26
CA GLY A 233 -19.92 -6.99 4.78
C GLY A 233 -19.85 -7.10 3.26
N THR A 234 -20.91 -6.71 2.55
CA THR A 234 -20.94 -6.64 1.09
C THR A 234 -20.08 -5.48 0.57
N ALA A 235 -20.19 -4.30 1.19
CA ALA A 235 -19.34 -3.16 0.88
C ALA A 235 -17.85 -3.47 1.08
N GLY A 236 -17.49 -4.20 2.15
CA GLY A 236 -16.14 -4.69 2.39
C GLY A 236 -15.66 -5.70 1.34
N ALA A 237 -16.54 -6.58 0.87
CA ALA A 237 -16.21 -7.52 -0.22
C ALA A 237 -15.94 -6.80 -1.54
N VAL A 238 -16.77 -5.81 -1.88
CA VAL A 238 -16.55 -4.96 -3.08
C VAL A 238 -15.28 -4.13 -2.89
N GLY A 239 -15.11 -3.51 -1.73
CA GLY A 239 -13.91 -2.75 -1.40
C GLY A 239 -12.62 -3.56 -1.49
N ALA A 240 -12.68 -4.85 -1.16
CA ALA A 240 -11.52 -5.74 -1.29
C ALA A 240 -10.95 -5.78 -2.71
N PHE A 241 -11.78 -5.64 -3.74
CA PHE A 241 -11.34 -5.66 -5.15
C PHE A 241 -10.37 -4.52 -5.47
N THR A 242 -10.48 -3.36 -4.79
CA THR A 242 -9.58 -2.22 -5.01
C THR A 242 -8.10 -2.53 -4.72
N LEU A 243 -7.82 -3.52 -3.90
CA LEU A 243 -6.47 -3.92 -3.50
C LEU A 243 -6.17 -5.39 -3.82
N LEU A 244 -7.12 -6.29 -3.62
CA LEU A 244 -6.92 -7.73 -3.79
C LEU A 244 -6.55 -8.09 -5.24
N LEU A 245 -7.22 -7.50 -6.22
CA LEU A 245 -6.91 -7.72 -7.64
C LEU A 245 -5.56 -7.13 -8.06
N GLY A 246 -5.02 -6.19 -7.27
CA GLY A 246 -3.66 -5.68 -7.44
C GLY A 246 -2.56 -6.76 -7.33
N VAL A 247 -2.85 -7.93 -6.76
CA VAL A 247 -1.93 -9.09 -6.77
C VAL A 247 -1.66 -9.61 -8.17
N LEU A 248 -2.67 -9.52 -9.05
CA LEU A 248 -2.64 -10.15 -10.37
C LEU A 248 -1.80 -9.35 -11.38
N THR A 249 -1.54 -8.07 -11.13
CA THR A 249 -1.06 -7.13 -12.16
C THR A 249 0.44 -6.79 -12.13
N PRO A 250 1.20 -6.89 -11.02
CA PRO A 250 2.65 -6.71 -11.05
C PRO A 250 3.40 -7.72 -11.92
N PRO A 251 3.06 -9.03 -11.93
CA PRO A 251 3.71 -9.99 -12.82
C PRO A 251 3.51 -9.68 -14.31
N PRO A 252 2.30 -9.40 -14.82
CA PRO A 252 2.09 -8.91 -16.18
C PRO A 252 2.87 -7.64 -16.50
N GLY A 253 2.90 -6.65 -15.59
CA GLY A 253 3.68 -5.43 -15.77
C GLY A 253 5.17 -5.70 -15.98
N GLY A 254 5.75 -6.60 -15.17
CA GLY A 254 7.13 -7.04 -15.33
C GLY A 254 7.37 -7.85 -16.61
N TRP A 255 6.42 -8.69 -17.01
CA TRP A 255 6.48 -9.46 -18.25
C TRP A 255 6.43 -8.54 -19.47
N ILE A 256 5.50 -7.58 -19.51
CA ILE A 256 5.39 -6.60 -20.62
C ILE A 256 6.69 -5.81 -20.75
N LEU A 257 7.26 -5.35 -19.63
CA LEU A 257 8.50 -4.59 -19.63
C LEU A 257 9.68 -5.38 -20.24
N ARG A 258 9.69 -6.69 -20.06
CA ARG A 258 10.77 -7.57 -20.53
C ARG A 258 10.54 -8.08 -21.95
N GLU A 259 9.35 -8.59 -22.23
CA GLU A 259 9.07 -9.34 -23.48
C GLU A 259 8.41 -8.45 -24.56
N ARG A 260 7.71 -7.38 -24.15
CA ARG A 260 7.00 -6.47 -25.06
C ARG A 260 7.25 -5.01 -24.70
N PRO A 261 8.50 -4.56 -24.63
CA PRO A 261 8.85 -3.23 -24.12
C PRO A 261 8.14 -2.09 -24.86
N ALA A 262 7.91 -2.20 -26.16
CA ALA A 262 7.16 -1.21 -26.96
C ALA A 262 5.70 -1.01 -26.48
N ALA A 263 5.09 -2.03 -25.86
CA ALA A 263 3.73 -1.94 -25.33
C ALA A 263 3.68 -1.33 -23.91
N MET A 264 4.83 -1.15 -23.24
CA MET A 264 4.87 -0.77 -21.82
C MET A 264 4.20 0.56 -21.56
N ARG A 265 4.49 1.59 -22.37
CA ARG A 265 3.90 2.91 -22.21
C ARG A 265 2.39 2.90 -22.41
N ALA A 266 1.90 2.18 -23.43
CA ALA A 266 0.46 2.02 -23.67
C ALA A 266 -0.22 1.27 -22.52
N SER A 267 0.42 0.24 -21.96
CA SER A 267 -0.09 -0.51 -20.80
C SER A 267 -0.19 0.36 -19.55
N VAL A 268 0.79 1.23 -19.31
CA VAL A 268 0.75 2.21 -18.21
C VAL A 268 -0.40 3.22 -18.40
N ILE A 269 -0.56 3.76 -19.62
CA ILE A 269 -1.64 4.67 -19.95
C ILE A 269 -3.00 3.98 -19.74
N GLY A 270 -3.17 2.77 -20.26
CA GLY A 270 -4.41 1.97 -20.09
C GLY A 270 -4.72 1.69 -18.62
N SER A 271 -3.68 1.40 -17.82
CA SER A 271 -3.80 1.18 -16.38
C SER A 271 -4.30 2.43 -15.65
N LEU A 272 -3.69 3.60 -15.89
CA LEU A 272 -4.13 4.86 -15.26
C LEU A 272 -5.53 5.27 -15.71
N ALA A 273 -5.86 5.07 -16.99
CA ALA A 273 -7.21 5.30 -17.52
C ALA A 273 -8.25 4.38 -16.87
N ALA A 274 -7.90 3.10 -16.67
CA ALA A 274 -8.74 2.16 -15.92
C ALA A 274 -8.93 2.58 -14.47
N GLY A 275 -7.89 3.10 -13.80
CA GLY A 275 -7.99 3.65 -12.46
C GLY A 275 -8.95 4.85 -12.39
N ALA A 276 -8.84 5.78 -13.35
CA ALA A 276 -9.75 6.93 -13.46
C ALA A 276 -11.20 6.50 -13.70
N ALA A 277 -11.43 5.65 -14.70
CA ALA A 277 -12.75 5.12 -15.02
C ALA A 277 -13.34 4.32 -13.85
N GLY A 278 -12.52 3.46 -13.23
CA GLY A 278 -12.92 2.66 -12.08
C GLY A 278 -13.33 3.53 -10.88
N THR A 279 -12.56 4.60 -10.60
CA THR A 279 -12.90 5.52 -9.51
C THR A 279 -14.17 6.31 -9.81
N ALA A 280 -14.38 6.74 -11.06
CA ALA A 280 -15.60 7.43 -11.48
C ALA A 280 -16.83 6.50 -11.39
N LEU A 281 -16.73 5.25 -11.84
CA LEU A 281 -17.79 4.25 -11.70
C LEU A 281 -18.09 3.95 -10.22
N LEU A 282 -17.06 3.82 -9.39
CA LEU A 282 -17.24 3.59 -7.96
C LEU A 282 -17.95 4.76 -7.28
N ALA A 283 -17.68 6.00 -7.71
CA ALA A 283 -18.32 7.21 -7.19
C ALA A 283 -19.85 7.24 -7.41
N THR A 284 -20.39 6.46 -8.37
CA THR A 284 -21.85 6.35 -8.54
C THR A 284 -22.52 5.63 -7.36
N ALA A 285 -21.78 4.72 -6.71
CA ALA A 285 -22.21 3.82 -5.64
C ALA A 285 -23.33 2.83 -6.02
N GLU A 286 -24.09 3.13 -7.05
CA GLU A 286 -25.20 2.34 -7.55
C GLU A 286 -25.19 2.27 -9.09
N PRO A 287 -25.66 1.18 -9.69
CA PRO A 287 -25.95 -0.10 -9.04
C PRO A 287 -24.67 -0.80 -8.53
N LEU A 288 -24.81 -1.69 -7.55
CA LEU A 288 -23.68 -2.36 -6.89
C LEU A 288 -22.71 -3.04 -7.89
N ALA A 289 -23.25 -3.62 -8.98
CA ALA A 289 -22.44 -4.24 -10.03
C ALA A 289 -21.48 -3.23 -10.70
N VAL A 290 -21.93 -1.99 -10.93
CA VAL A 290 -21.10 -0.92 -11.50
C VAL A 290 -20.02 -0.48 -10.51
N ALA A 291 -20.39 -0.34 -9.23
CA ALA A 291 -19.43 -0.05 -8.19
C ALA A 291 -18.38 -1.17 -8.02
N ALA A 292 -18.79 -2.44 -8.09
CA ALA A 292 -17.89 -3.59 -8.05
C ALA A 292 -16.94 -3.63 -9.26
N LEU A 293 -17.44 -3.34 -10.46
CA LEU A 293 -16.60 -3.18 -11.65
C LEU A 293 -15.59 -2.04 -11.47
N GLY A 294 -16.03 -0.90 -10.92
CA GLY A 294 -15.16 0.23 -10.60
C GLY A 294 -14.03 -0.16 -9.64
N ALA A 295 -14.37 -0.84 -8.54
CA ALA A 295 -13.41 -1.35 -7.58
C ALA A 295 -12.40 -2.34 -8.20
N ALA A 296 -12.88 -3.24 -9.08
CA ALA A 296 -12.04 -4.20 -9.80
C ALA A 296 -11.06 -3.50 -10.76
N LEU A 297 -11.52 -2.51 -11.52
CA LEU A 297 -10.67 -1.71 -12.40
C LEU A 297 -9.57 -0.98 -11.64
N ILE A 298 -9.86 -0.42 -10.46
CA ILE A 298 -8.86 0.22 -9.61
C ILE A 298 -7.81 -0.80 -9.14
N GLY A 299 -8.25 -1.96 -8.67
CA GLY A 299 -7.34 -3.03 -8.25
C GLY A 299 -6.41 -3.49 -9.37
N LEU A 300 -6.95 -3.70 -10.58
CA LEU A 300 -6.15 -4.06 -11.74
C LEU A 300 -5.21 -2.92 -12.20
N ALA A 301 -5.60 -1.66 -12.00
CA ALA A 301 -4.76 -0.51 -12.31
C ALA A 301 -3.55 -0.37 -11.37
N ALA A 302 -3.66 -0.79 -10.11
CA ALA A 302 -2.67 -0.52 -9.07
C ALA A 302 -1.30 -1.15 -9.33
N GLY A 303 -1.22 -2.32 -9.99
CA GLY A 303 0.02 -3.11 -10.04
C GLY A 303 0.85 -2.97 -11.32
N ILE A 304 0.25 -2.66 -12.48
CA ILE A 304 0.99 -2.57 -13.77
C ILE A 304 2.15 -1.55 -13.71
N PRO A 305 1.99 -0.34 -13.13
CA PRO A 305 3.06 0.64 -13.05
C PRO A 305 4.22 0.29 -12.12
N PHE A 306 4.08 -0.71 -11.25
CA PHE A 306 5.09 -1.10 -10.27
C PHE A 306 6.45 -1.39 -10.90
N ALA A 307 6.51 -2.34 -11.85
CA ALA A 307 7.76 -2.75 -12.46
C ALA A 307 8.45 -1.62 -13.25
N PRO A 308 7.77 -0.88 -14.15
CA PRO A 308 8.40 0.21 -14.88
C PRO A 308 8.79 1.39 -13.99
N ALA A 309 8.04 1.72 -12.94
CA ALA A 309 8.39 2.79 -12.02
C ALA A 309 9.70 2.49 -11.28
N PHE A 310 9.84 1.28 -10.74
CA PHE A 310 11.03 0.90 -9.97
C PHE A 310 12.25 0.64 -10.85
N THR A 311 12.06 -0.03 -11.99
CA THR A 311 13.15 -0.25 -12.96
C THR A 311 13.61 1.07 -13.56
N GLY A 312 12.67 1.96 -13.89
CA GLY A 312 12.95 3.30 -14.37
C GLY A 312 13.74 4.12 -13.34
N ALA A 313 13.31 4.13 -12.08
CA ALA A 313 14.00 4.83 -11.00
C ALA A 313 15.46 4.36 -10.83
N ALA A 314 15.66 3.05 -10.79
CA ALA A 314 17.01 2.47 -10.66
C ALA A 314 17.92 2.81 -11.86
N ARG A 315 17.35 2.97 -13.06
CA ARG A 315 18.12 3.38 -14.26
C ARG A 315 18.41 4.87 -14.33
N VAL A 316 17.48 5.70 -13.85
CA VAL A 316 17.67 7.16 -13.78
C VAL A 316 18.83 7.50 -12.85
N ARG A 317 19.02 6.75 -11.77
CA ARG A 317 20.11 6.94 -10.80
C ARG A 317 20.85 5.62 -10.55
N PRO A 318 21.72 5.22 -11.51
CA PRO A 318 22.51 3.99 -11.38
C PRO A 318 23.57 4.07 -10.26
N ASP A 319 23.92 5.28 -9.83
CA ASP A 319 24.78 5.58 -8.69
C ASP A 319 24.08 5.32 -7.34
N ALA A 320 22.75 5.41 -7.29
CA ALA A 320 21.94 5.23 -6.08
C ALA A 320 20.59 4.57 -6.37
N PRO A 321 20.55 3.37 -6.93
CA PRO A 321 19.30 2.76 -7.40
C PRO A 321 18.30 2.51 -6.27
N ALA A 322 18.77 2.08 -5.10
CA ALA A 322 17.91 1.83 -3.95
C ALA A 322 17.23 3.11 -3.41
N ALA A 323 17.99 4.20 -3.34
CA ALA A 323 17.47 5.49 -2.88
C ALA A 323 16.48 6.09 -3.91
N ALA A 324 16.74 5.92 -5.21
CA ALA A 324 15.82 6.35 -6.27
C ALA A 324 14.48 5.58 -6.20
N VAL A 325 14.54 4.26 -6.01
CA VAL A 325 13.36 3.42 -5.79
C VAL A 325 12.63 3.83 -4.52
N GLY A 326 13.36 4.10 -3.42
CA GLY A 326 12.79 4.58 -2.15
C GLY A 326 12.04 5.91 -2.31
N MET A 327 12.59 6.87 -3.06
CA MET A 327 11.91 8.14 -3.36
C MET A 327 10.60 7.92 -4.12
N VAL A 328 10.60 7.07 -5.14
CA VAL A 328 9.40 6.75 -5.93
C VAL A 328 8.37 6.03 -5.06
N ASN A 329 8.79 5.08 -4.23
CA ASN A 329 7.90 4.37 -3.31
C ASN A 329 7.30 5.32 -2.25
N GLY A 330 8.08 6.25 -1.73
CA GLY A 330 7.64 7.24 -0.77
C GLY A 330 6.50 8.14 -1.28
N ALA A 331 6.41 8.36 -2.59
CA ALA A 331 5.35 9.16 -3.18
C ALA A 331 3.95 8.56 -2.94
N ALA A 332 3.80 7.24 -2.96
CA ALA A 332 2.53 6.60 -2.64
C ALA A 332 2.12 6.88 -1.18
N SER A 333 3.08 6.81 -0.25
CA SER A 333 2.83 7.16 1.16
C SER A 333 2.40 8.62 1.32
N LEU A 334 3.04 9.57 0.61
CA LEU A 334 2.65 10.99 0.64
C LEU A 334 1.22 11.20 0.13
N VAL A 335 0.83 10.53 -0.95
CA VAL A 335 -0.55 10.58 -1.47
C VAL A 335 -1.54 10.08 -0.42
N VAL A 336 -1.22 9.00 0.31
CA VAL A 336 -2.10 8.47 1.36
C VAL A 336 -2.14 9.40 2.57
N ILE A 337 -1.00 9.94 3.01
CA ILE A 337 -0.90 10.87 4.14
C ILE A 337 -1.82 12.08 3.96
N VAL A 338 -1.85 12.64 2.76
CA VAL A 338 -2.64 13.82 2.43
C VAL A 338 -4.05 13.45 1.99
N GLY A 339 -4.18 12.46 1.10
CA GLY A 339 -5.42 12.12 0.43
C GLY A 339 -6.45 11.48 1.37
N THR A 340 -6.02 10.65 2.32
CA THR A 340 -6.97 9.94 3.18
C THR A 340 -7.77 10.89 4.09
N PRO A 341 -7.18 11.83 4.86
CA PRO A 341 -7.97 12.77 5.66
C PRO A 341 -8.77 13.76 4.80
N LEU A 342 -8.22 14.22 3.66
CA LEU A 342 -8.94 15.13 2.76
C LEU A 342 -10.18 14.48 2.17
N LEU A 343 -10.09 13.22 1.72
CA LEU A 343 -11.26 12.49 1.25
C LEU A 343 -12.27 12.28 2.38
N GLY A 344 -11.81 11.98 3.59
CA GLY A 344 -12.67 11.87 4.78
C GLY A 344 -13.47 13.15 5.07
N LEU A 345 -12.91 14.33 4.81
CA LEU A 345 -13.64 15.60 4.93
C LEU A 345 -14.81 15.72 3.94
N THR A 346 -14.71 15.11 2.75
CA THR A 346 -15.74 15.22 1.72
C THR A 346 -17.05 14.51 2.09
N PHE A 347 -17.04 13.62 3.08
CA PHE A 347 -18.26 13.00 3.63
C PHE A 347 -19.12 13.97 4.41
N ARG A 348 -18.66 15.20 4.71
CA ARG A 348 -19.43 16.30 5.26
C ARG A 348 -20.09 17.17 4.18
N LEU A 349 -19.72 16.99 2.92
CA LEU A 349 -20.21 17.74 1.79
C LEU A 349 -21.45 17.03 1.18
N PRO A 350 -22.28 17.75 0.42
CA PRO A 350 -23.38 17.14 -0.33
C PRO A 350 -22.87 15.98 -1.21
N GLY A 351 -23.56 14.84 -1.18
CA GLY A 351 -23.19 13.63 -1.91
C GLY A 351 -22.28 12.69 -1.14
N ASP A 352 -22.12 12.89 0.19
CA ASP A 352 -21.54 11.92 1.12
C ASP A 352 -20.25 11.25 0.59
N GLY A 353 -19.21 12.06 0.30
CA GLY A 353 -17.93 11.60 -0.17
C GLY A 353 -17.78 11.48 -1.69
N ARG A 354 -18.86 11.45 -2.50
CA ARG A 354 -18.78 11.33 -3.98
C ARG A 354 -17.84 12.35 -4.61
N ILE A 355 -17.85 13.59 -4.13
CA ILE A 355 -16.97 14.66 -4.60
C ILE A 355 -15.50 14.25 -4.43
N GLY A 356 -15.13 13.66 -3.30
CA GLY A 356 -13.77 13.18 -3.06
C GLY A 356 -13.34 12.12 -4.06
N PHE A 357 -14.22 11.16 -4.37
CA PHE A 357 -13.94 10.13 -5.38
C PHE A 357 -13.82 10.70 -6.78
N VAL A 358 -14.64 11.70 -7.15
CA VAL A 358 -14.50 12.42 -8.43
C VAL A 358 -13.17 13.16 -8.51
N VAL A 359 -12.73 13.83 -7.43
CA VAL A 359 -11.41 14.47 -7.37
C VAL A 359 -10.30 13.42 -7.55
N VAL A 360 -10.41 12.26 -6.90
CA VAL A 360 -9.44 11.18 -7.10
C VAL A 360 -9.42 10.69 -8.56
N ALA A 361 -10.59 10.56 -9.21
CA ALA A 361 -10.66 10.20 -10.63
C ALA A 361 -9.94 11.24 -11.52
N VAL A 362 -10.09 12.52 -11.23
CA VAL A 362 -9.35 13.60 -11.92
C VAL A 362 -7.84 13.50 -11.67
N LEU A 363 -7.41 13.17 -10.46
CA LEU A 363 -5.97 13.00 -10.16
C LEU A 363 -5.36 11.83 -10.95
N TRP A 364 -6.10 10.75 -11.20
CA TRP A 364 -5.68 9.69 -12.13
C TRP A 364 -5.47 10.23 -13.54
N LEU A 365 -6.36 11.08 -14.05
CA LEU A 365 -6.24 11.69 -15.39
C LEU A 365 -5.05 12.66 -15.47
N VAL A 366 -4.78 13.42 -14.40
CA VAL A 366 -3.58 14.26 -14.30
C VAL A 366 -2.31 13.42 -14.38
N ALA A 367 -2.27 12.30 -13.64
CA ALA A 367 -1.14 11.38 -13.71
C ALA A 367 -0.95 10.77 -15.11
N LEU A 368 -2.06 10.48 -15.82
CA LEU A 368 -2.04 9.99 -17.20
C LEU A 368 -1.39 10.99 -18.14
N ALA A 369 -1.65 12.30 -17.98
CA ALA A 369 -1.01 13.36 -18.76
C ALA A 369 0.51 13.48 -18.50
N LEU A 370 0.97 13.00 -17.34
CA LEU A 370 2.37 13.06 -16.90
C LEU A 370 3.16 11.76 -17.12
N VAL A 371 2.60 10.77 -17.82
CA VAL A 371 3.24 9.46 -18.05
C VAL A 371 4.63 9.66 -18.67
N PRO A 372 5.69 9.06 -18.07
CA PRO A 372 7.05 9.20 -18.56
C PRO A 372 7.25 8.63 -19.96
N SER A 373 8.32 9.09 -20.64
CA SER A 373 8.75 8.50 -21.91
C SER A 373 9.19 7.04 -21.71
N GLU A 374 9.20 6.25 -22.77
CA GLU A 374 9.62 4.84 -22.78
C GLU A 374 11.00 4.65 -22.13
N HIS A 375 11.96 5.52 -22.46
CA HIS A 375 13.30 5.48 -21.89
C HIS A 375 13.28 5.57 -20.35
N ASN A 376 12.48 6.47 -19.78
CA ASN A 376 12.36 6.65 -18.33
C ASN A 376 11.55 5.54 -17.65
N LEU A 377 10.71 4.83 -18.39
CA LEU A 377 10.01 3.63 -17.92
C LEU A 377 10.88 2.38 -17.90
N GLY A 378 12.18 2.51 -18.23
CA GLY A 378 13.07 1.38 -18.24
C GLY A 378 12.98 0.49 -19.48
N VAL A 379 12.35 0.99 -20.56
CA VAL A 379 12.32 0.30 -21.86
C VAL A 379 13.72 0.35 -22.49
N ARG A 380 14.30 -0.80 -22.81
CA ARG A 380 15.51 -0.87 -23.66
C ARG A 380 15.05 -0.69 -25.11
N ARG A 381 15.60 0.28 -25.81
CA ARG A 381 15.60 0.25 -27.27
C ARG A 381 16.66 -0.77 -27.67
N GLY A 382 16.24 -1.83 -28.35
CA GLY A 382 17.13 -2.80 -28.97
C GLY A 382 18.02 -2.15 -30.01
#